data_e8006a20d65e78d1bb4557bec18f0d30
#
_entry.id   e8006a20d65e78d1bb4557bec18f0d30
#
_cell.length_a   1.000
_cell.length_b   1.000
_cell.length_c   1.000
_cell.angle_alpha   90.00
_cell.angle_beta   90.00
_cell.angle_gamma   90.00
#
_symmetry.space_group_name_H-M   'P 1'
#
loop_
_entity.id
_entity.type
_entity.pdbx_description
1 polymer ?
#
loop_
_entity_poly.entity_id
_entity_poly.type
_entity_poly.pdbx_seq_one_letter_code
_entity_poly.pdbx_strand_id
1 'polypeptide(L)'
;MIRFALLGHLAHTTGDFSLNDLPGGAGRMDILCRCVNTALFLSHGMRRDVEIYLILLGPPNPPRTILFSGEKVRYLSPDERSAGSLIKKALNLPAGDEFCESTPGVYVRRGGLRELFARHPFVLLDESGTDVRIASSLPGNYLLSDHLNLTEEEIKETGELPVYSVGPKALHADHAITVLLNELDRRAEGWIS
;
A
#
# COMPACT_ATOMS: atom_id res chain seq x y z
N MET A 1 -5.77 -13.91 2.94
CA MET A 1 -5.44 -12.47 3.26
C MET A 1 -4.39 -12.01 2.27
N ILE A 2 -4.70 -10.99 1.49
CA ILE A 2 -3.79 -10.34 0.53
C ILE A 2 -3.25 -9.06 1.19
N ARG A 3 -1.93 -8.80 1.08
CA ARG A 3 -1.31 -7.61 1.66
C ARG A 3 -0.54 -6.83 0.61
N PHE A 4 -0.78 -5.54 0.57
CA PHE A 4 0.02 -4.59 -0.18
C PHE A 4 0.85 -3.74 0.78
N ALA A 5 2.13 -3.57 0.48
CA ALA A 5 2.98 -2.55 1.10
C ALA A 5 3.33 -1.52 0.02
N LEU A 6 3.08 -0.26 0.28
CA LEU A 6 3.34 0.84 -0.66
C LEU A 6 4.29 1.84 -0.02
N LEU A 7 5.45 2.05 -0.65
CA LEU A 7 6.38 3.11 -0.27
C LEU A 7 5.88 4.46 -0.77
N GLY A 8 5.85 5.43 0.11
CA GLY A 8 5.60 6.83 -0.20
C GLY A 8 6.82 7.67 0.18
N HIS A 9 7.78 7.79 -0.74
CA HIS A 9 9.10 8.39 -0.48
C HIS A 9 9.03 9.82 0.02
N LEU A 10 8.11 10.62 -0.52
CA LEU A 10 7.92 12.02 -0.14
C LEU A 10 6.72 12.25 0.77
N ALA A 11 5.92 11.22 1.02
CA ALA A 11 4.67 11.34 1.75
C ALA A 11 4.92 11.77 3.20
N HIS A 12 4.27 12.85 3.61
CA HIS A 12 4.44 13.45 4.92
C HIS A 12 4.09 12.50 6.06
N THR A 13 4.85 12.60 7.14
CA THR A 13 4.70 11.78 8.35
C THR A 13 3.96 12.47 9.49
N THR A 14 3.36 13.65 9.23
CA THR A 14 2.43 14.36 10.12
C THR A 14 1.13 14.68 9.40
N GLY A 15 0.07 14.96 10.18
CA GLY A 15 -1.22 15.38 9.64
C GLY A 15 -1.29 16.86 9.21
N ASP A 16 -0.17 17.58 9.09
CA ASP A 16 -0.12 19.01 8.79
C ASP A 16 -0.13 19.30 7.28
N PHE A 17 -1.02 18.63 6.54
CA PHE A 17 -1.21 18.86 5.12
C PHE A 17 -2.65 19.20 4.77
N SER A 18 -2.84 19.85 3.62
CA SER A 18 -4.17 20.17 3.10
C SER A 18 -4.75 19.01 2.31
N LEU A 19 -6.01 18.65 2.58
CA LEU A 19 -6.75 17.69 1.76
C LEU A 19 -7.08 18.24 0.36
N ASN A 20 -6.88 19.51 0.12
CA ASN A 20 -7.06 20.15 -1.19
C ASN A 20 -5.79 20.13 -2.05
N ASP A 21 -4.66 19.69 -1.47
CA ASP A 21 -3.37 19.62 -2.17
C ASP A 21 -2.58 18.37 -1.71
N LEU A 22 -3.14 17.21 -1.95
CA LEU A 22 -2.48 15.93 -1.66
C LEU A 22 -1.25 15.68 -2.54
N PRO A 23 -1.22 16.09 -3.83
CA PRO A 23 -0.03 15.90 -4.67
C PRO A 23 1.14 16.80 -4.29
N GLY A 24 0.90 18.09 -4.05
CA GLY A 24 1.96 19.07 -3.78
C GLY A 24 2.30 19.15 -2.30
N GLY A 25 1.35 19.61 -1.50
CA GLY A 25 1.55 19.92 -0.08
C GLY A 25 1.66 18.74 0.86
N ALA A 26 1.39 17.49 0.41
CA ALA A 26 1.49 16.29 1.22
C ALA A 26 2.50 15.26 0.68
N GLY A 27 3.36 15.64 -0.28
CA GLY A 27 4.40 14.76 -0.81
C GLY A 27 3.86 13.55 -1.58
N ARG A 28 2.98 13.78 -2.55
CA ARG A 28 2.33 12.77 -3.39
C ARG A 28 1.46 11.78 -2.62
N MET A 29 0.82 12.26 -1.55
CA MET A 29 -0.16 11.48 -0.80
C MET A 29 -1.37 11.02 -1.65
N ASP A 30 -1.65 11.71 -2.76
CA ASP A 30 -2.65 11.34 -3.76
C ASP A 30 -2.46 9.90 -4.28
N ILE A 31 -1.22 9.50 -4.57
CA ILE A 31 -0.89 8.15 -5.04
C ILE A 31 -1.29 7.11 -3.98
N LEU A 32 -0.93 7.35 -2.73
CA LEU A 32 -1.23 6.45 -1.63
C LEU A 32 -2.74 6.32 -1.42
N CYS A 33 -3.47 7.43 -1.49
CA CYS A 33 -4.93 7.46 -1.37
C CYS A 33 -5.61 6.64 -2.49
N ARG A 34 -5.14 6.78 -3.75
CA ARG A 34 -5.64 5.98 -4.87
C ARG A 34 -5.39 4.49 -4.65
N CYS A 35 -4.20 4.13 -4.18
CA CYS A 35 -3.86 2.74 -3.89
C CYS A 35 -4.75 2.15 -2.78
N VAL A 36 -5.06 2.91 -1.72
CA VAL A 36 -6.02 2.47 -0.69
C VAL A 36 -7.38 2.18 -1.30
N ASN A 37 -7.90 3.11 -2.11
CA ASN A 37 -9.20 2.95 -2.75
C ASN A 37 -9.22 1.74 -3.69
N THR A 38 -8.20 1.60 -4.53
CA THR A 38 -8.08 0.49 -5.48
C THR A 38 -7.95 -0.86 -4.79
N ALA A 39 -7.19 -0.93 -3.71
CA ALA A 39 -7.00 -2.18 -2.97
C ALA A 39 -8.28 -2.63 -2.25
N LEU A 40 -9.12 -1.70 -1.79
CA LEU A 40 -10.21 -2.03 -0.89
C LEU A 40 -11.60 -1.99 -1.53
N PHE A 41 -11.86 -1.15 -2.55
CA PHE A 41 -13.20 -1.01 -3.10
C PHE A 41 -13.48 -1.95 -4.27
N LEU A 42 -14.71 -2.47 -4.25
CA LEU A 42 -15.43 -3.09 -5.35
C LEU A 42 -16.63 -2.23 -5.71
N SER A 43 -17.27 -2.46 -6.87
CA SER A 43 -18.42 -1.68 -7.33
C SER A 43 -19.55 -1.59 -6.28
N HIS A 44 -19.81 -2.66 -5.56
CA HIS A 44 -20.92 -2.75 -4.59
C HIS A 44 -20.46 -3.20 -3.20
N GLY A 45 -19.18 -2.99 -2.85
CA GLY A 45 -18.68 -3.41 -1.55
C GLY A 45 -17.20 -3.14 -1.37
N MET A 46 -16.63 -3.79 -0.39
CA MET A 46 -15.22 -3.69 -0.06
C MET A 46 -14.61 -5.09 0.07
N ARG A 47 -13.34 -5.23 -0.34
CA ARG A 47 -12.53 -6.42 -0.10
C ARG A 47 -12.23 -6.54 1.39
N ARG A 48 -12.74 -7.61 2.00
CA ARG A 48 -12.56 -7.87 3.44
C ARG A 48 -11.32 -8.68 3.76
N ASP A 49 -10.71 -9.24 2.74
CA ASP A 49 -9.52 -10.09 2.77
C ASP A 49 -8.24 -9.38 2.31
N VAL A 50 -8.26 -8.04 2.23
CA VAL A 50 -7.14 -7.20 1.80
C VAL A 50 -6.71 -6.26 2.91
N GLU A 51 -5.40 -6.13 3.10
CA GLU A 51 -4.74 -5.12 3.94
C GLU A 51 -3.80 -4.29 3.07
N ILE A 52 -3.73 -2.99 3.31
CA ILE A 52 -2.74 -2.13 2.65
C ILE A 52 -1.96 -1.32 3.70
N TYR A 53 -0.64 -1.43 3.63
CA TYR A 53 0.34 -0.75 4.45
C TYR A 53 0.95 0.39 3.66
N LEU A 54 0.82 1.60 4.14
CA LEU A 54 1.45 2.79 3.57
C LEU A 54 2.68 3.13 4.41
N ILE A 55 3.86 3.03 3.82
CA ILE A 55 5.13 3.33 4.47
C ILE A 55 5.55 4.72 4.05
N LEU A 56 5.42 5.68 4.96
CA LEU A 56 5.66 7.10 4.72
C LEU A 56 7.10 7.44 5.09
N LEU A 57 7.85 7.95 4.11
CA LEU A 57 9.28 8.25 4.24
C LEU A 57 9.59 9.76 4.16
N GLY A 58 8.58 10.59 3.91
CA GLY A 58 8.74 12.04 3.87
C GLY A 58 8.86 12.69 5.26
N PRO A 59 9.21 13.99 5.29
CA PRO A 59 9.38 14.71 6.54
C PRO A 59 8.08 14.82 7.36
N PRO A 60 8.16 15.20 8.66
CA PRO A 60 9.38 15.48 9.43
C PRO A 60 9.92 14.29 10.23
N ASN A 61 9.19 13.18 10.37
CA ASN A 61 9.49 12.10 11.30
C ASN A 61 9.39 10.70 10.66
N PRO A 62 10.10 10.41 9.54
CA PRO A 62 10.10 9.10 8.91
C PRO A 62 10.89 8.05 9.74
N PRO A 63 10.62 6.76 9.56
CA PRO A 63 9.48 6.23 8.84
C PRO A 63 8.22 6.10 9.70
N ARG A 64 7.04 6.21 9.08
CA ARG A 64 5.76 5.88 9.71
C ARG A 64 4.96 4.95 8.81
N THR A 65 4.33 3.96 9.40
CA THR A 65 3.47 3.02 8.67
C THR A 65 2.02 3.20 9.08
N ILE A 66 1.14 3.32 8.08
CA ILE A 66 -0.31 3.32 8.27
C ILE A 66 -0.87 2.04 7.64
N LEU A 67 -1.70 1.34 8.37
CA LEU A 67 -2.42 0.15 7.90
C LEU A 67 -3.90 0.46 7.74
N PHE A 68 -4.45 0.10 6.57
CA PHE A 68 -5.88 -0.03 6.35
C PHE A 68 -6.24 -1.51 6.27
N SER A 69 -7.10 -1.97 7.18
CA SER A 69 -7.62 -3.34 7.18
C SER A 69 -8.99 -3.38 6.51
N GLY A 70 -9.09 -4.04 5.38
CA GLY A 70 -10.37 -4.19 4.67
C GLY A 70 -11.45 -4.87 5.51
N GLU A 71 -11.07 -5.79 6.39
CA GLU A 71 -11.98 -6.46 7.32
C GLU A 71 -12.68 -5.47 8.25
N LYS A 72 -11.96 -4.48 8.78
CA LYS A 72 -12.40 -3.64 9.88
C LYS A 72 -12.67 -2.18 9.50
N VAL A 73 -12.15 -1.71 8.37
CA VAL A 73 -12.22 -0.29 8.01
C VAL A 73 -13.66 0.20 7.91
N ARG A 74 -13.90 1.36 8.50
CA ARG A 74 -15.13 2.14 8.44
C ARG A 74 -14.85 3.58 8.06
N TYR A 75 -15.88 4.29 7.62
CA TYR A 75 -15.82 5.71 7.26
C TYR A 75 -14.91 6.03 6.07
N LEU A 76 -14.53 5.02 5.28
CA LEU A 76 -13.80 5.19 4.03
C LEU A 76 -14.81 5.26 2.87
N SER A 77 -14.69 6.28 2.03
CA SER A 77 -15.41 6.43 0.77
C SER A 77 -14.43 6.28 -0.41
N PRO A 78 -14.91 5.92 -1.61
CA PRO A 78 -14.05 5.64 -2.76
C PRO A 78 -13.55 6.92 -3.44
N ASP A 79 -12.92 7.79 -2.66
CA ASP A 79 -12.31 9.04 -3.13
C ASP A 79 -11.02 9.34 -2.35
N GLU A 80 -10.10 10.09 -2.99
CA GLU A 80 -8.79 10.41 -2.41
C GLU A 80 -8.91 11.24 -1.12
N ARG A 81 -9.88 12.14 -1.06
CA ARG A 81 -10.07 13.02 0.09
C ARG A 81 -10.50 12.24 1.33
N SER A 82 -11.33 11.23 1.17
CA SER A 82 -11.75 10.34 2.26
C SER A 82 -10.56 9.56 2.81
N ALA A 83 -9.79 8.90 1.94
CA ALA A 83 -8.58 8.19 2.33
C ALA A 83 -7.56 9.13 2.99
N GLY A 84 -7.30 10.29 2.39
CA GLY A 84 -6.40 11.32 2.93
C GLY A 84 -6.85 11.85 4.30
N SER A 85 -8.16 11.97 4.54
CA SER A 85 -8.69 12.38 5.85
C SER A 85 -8.41 11.34 6.94
N LEU A 86 -8.53 10.05 6.62
CA LEU A 86 -8.21 8.98 7.57
C LEU A 86 -6.70 8.88 7.84
N ILE A 87 -5.86 9.05 6.81
CA ILE A 87 -4.40 9.14 6.94
C ILE A 87 -4.04 10.32 7.85
N LYS A 88 -4.59 11.50 7.58
CA LYS A 88 -4.37 12.72 8.38
C LYS A 88 -4.71 12.50 9.85
N LYS A 89 -5.85 11.88 10.15
CA LYS A 89 -6.25 11.55 11.52
C LYS A 89 -5.26 10.60 12.20
N ALA A 90 -4.82 9.56 11.48
CA ALA A 90 -3.86 8.59 11.99
C ALA A 90 -2.51 9.26 12.31
N LEU A 91 -2.03 10.15 11.45
CA LEU A 91 -0.77 10.86 11.62
C LEU A 91 -0.77 11.87 12.78
N ASN A 92 -1.94 12.32 13.23
CA ASN A 92 -2.07 13.19 14.39
C ASN A 92 -2.00 12.45 15.73
N LEU A 93 -2.00 11.12 15.72
CA LEU A 93 -1.80 10.33 16.93
C LEU A 93 -0.31 10.17 17.26
N PRO A 94 0.04 10.11 18.57
CA PRO A 94 1.38 9.69 18.96
C PRO A 94 1.59 8.23 18.52
N ALA A 95 2.56 8.00 17.64
CA ALA A 95 2.88 6.67 17.17
C ALA A 95 4.02 6.06 17.99
N GLY A 96 3.78 4.90 18.55
CA GLY A 96 4.78 4.02 19.16
C GLY A 96 5.28 2.95 18.17
N ASP A 97 5.98 1.95 18.69
CA ASP A 97 6.52 0.85 17.89
C ASP A 97 5.45 -0.22 17.57
N GLU A 98 4.32 -0.19 18.28
CA GLU A 98 3.15 -1.03 18.00
C GLU A 98 2.05 -0.24 17.28
N PHE A 99 1.20 -0.96 16.52
CA PHE A 99 0.07 -0.34 15.85
C PHE A 99 -0.96 0.20 16.84
N CYS A 100 -1.27 1.47 16.74
CA CYS A 100 -2.34 2.16 17.47
C CYS A 100 -3.51 2.43 16.52
N GLU A 101 -4.72 2.06 16.90
CA GLU A 101 -5.92 2.32 16.10
C GLU A 101 -6.32 3.80 16.17
N SER A 102 -6.47 4.41 15.01
CA SER A 102 -6.91 5.81 14.87
C SER A 102 -8.42 5.92 14.68
N THR A 103 -8.92 5.14 13.74
CA THR A 103 -10.35 4.96 13.45
C THR A 103 -10.55 3.49 13.16
N PRO A 104 -11.76 2.94 13.26
CA PRO A 104 -11.99 1.51 13.04
C PRO A 104 -11.35 1.01 11.75
N GLY A 105 -10.40 0.08 11.88
CA GLY A 105 -9.65 -0.52 10.78
C GLY A 105 -8.54 0.33 10.17
N VAL A 106 -8.18 1.46 10.78
CA VAL A 106 -7.03 2.29 10.39
C VAL A 106 -6.07 2.43 11.56
N TYR A 107 -4.83 2.00 11.35
CA TYR A 107 -3.81 1.92 12.40
C TYR A 107 -2.56 2.69 11.98
N VAL A 108 -1.80 3.19 12.97
CA VAL A 108 -0.53 3.88 12.74
C VAL A 108 0.53 3.39 13.71
N ARG A 109 1.79 3.35 13.26
CA ARG A 109 2.96 3.05 14.09
C ARG A 109 4.19 3.79 13.59
N ARG A 110 5.26 3.84 14.41
CA ARG A 110 6.62 4.09 13.93
C ARG A 110 7.18 2.83 13.28
N GLY A 111 8.11 3.01 12.34
CA GLY A 111 8.76 1.93 11.64
C GLY A 111 8.39 1.88 10.16
N GLY A 112 9.22 1.20 9.40
CA GLY A 112 9.16 1.13 7.94
C GLY A 112 9.22 -0.31 7.42
N LEU A 113 10.03 -0.50 6.37
CA LEU A 113 10.18 -1.78 5.68
C LEU A 113 10.68 -2.88 6.62
N ARG A 114 11.75 -2.61 7.36
CA ARG A 114 12.37 -3.60 8.27
C ARG A 114 11.36 -4.23 9.23
N GLU A 115 10.57 -3.40 9.91
CA GLU A 115 9.58 -3.86 10.89
C GLU A 115 8.40 -4.56 10.23
N LEU A 116 8.05 -4.16 9.02
CA LEU A 116 6.99 -4.82 8.26
C LEU A 116 7.43 -6.20 7.75
N PHE A 117 8.65 -6.29 7.21
CA PHE A 117 9.22 -7.54 6.70
C PHE A 117 9.52 -8.55 7.81
N ALA A 118 9.80 -8.10 9.01
CA ALA A 118 9.90 -8.98 10.18
C ALA A 118 8.58 -9.69 10.52
N ARG A 119 7.44 -9.12 10.10
CA ARG A 119 6.10 -9.68 10.35
C ARG A 119 5.58 -10.52 9.19
N HIS A 120 5.89 -10.13 7.95
CA HIS A 120 5.37 -10.75 6.73
C HIS A 120 6.42 -10.76 5.64
N PRO A 121 6.66 -11.89 4.95
CA PRO A 121 7.48 -11.90 3.75
C PRO A 121 6.71 -11.24 2.59
N PHE A 122 7.36 -10.34 1.86
CA PHE A 122 6.81 -9.68 0.67
C PHE A 122 7.60 -10.08 -0.57
N VAL A 123 6.98 -9.94 -1.74
CA VAL A 123 7.63 -9.95 -3.04
C VAL A 123 7.51 -8.58 -3.68
N LEU A 124 8.45 -8.23 -4.53
CA LEU A 124 8.41 -6.96 -5.26
C LEU A 124 7.51 -7.09 -6.49
N LEU A 125 6.68 -6.08 -6.73
CA LEU A 125 5.93 -5.92 -7.96
C LEU A 125 6.63 -4.89 -8.84
N ASP A 126 7.21 -5.37 -9.96
CA ASP A 126 7.99 -4.57 -10.90
C ASP A 126 7.86 -5.16 -12.32
N GLU A 127 7.93 -4.34 -13.37
CA GLU A 127 7.74 -4.79 -14.75
C GLU A 127 8.82 -5.76 -15.24
N SER A 128 9.97 -5.82 -14.57
CA SER A 128 11.07 -6.74 -14.89
C SER A 128 10.86 -8.16 -14.35
N GLY A 129 9.82 -8.37 -13.54
CA GLY A 129 9.59 -9.62 -12.84
C GLY A 129 8.93 -10.72 -13.66
N THR A 130 8.70 -11.86 -13.01
CA THR A 130 7.94 -12.98 -13.59
C THR A 130 6.48 -12.58 -13.79
N ASP A 131 5.94 -12.78 -14.99
CA ASP A 131 4.52 -12.49 -15.26
C ASP A 131 3.61 -13.30 -14.32
N VAL A 132 2.75 -12.60 -13.60
CA VAL A 132 1.79 -13.20 -12.67
C VAL A 132 0.88 -14.23 -13.33
N ARG A 133 0.64 -14.13 -14.65
CA ARG A 133 -0.24 -15.03 -15.38
C ARG A 133 0.37 -16.40 -15.63
N ILE A 134 1.70 -16.48 -15.76
CA ILE A 134 2.41 -17.75 -16.00
C ILE A 134 2.97 -18.37 -14.73
N ALA A 135 2.99 -17.65 -13.62
CA ALA A 135 3.43 -18.18 -12.33
C ALA A 135 2.46 -19.28 -11.86
N SER A 136 2.98 -20.44 -11.46
CA SER A 136 2.18 -21.58 -11.00
C SER A 136 1.40 -21.28 -9.71
N SER A 137 1.95 -20.41 -8.87
CA SER A 137 1.31 -19.92 -7.65
C SER A 137 1.69 -18.45 -7.44
N LEU A 138 0.83 -17.70 -6.78
CA LEU A 138 1.08 -16.30 -6.43
C LEU A 138 1.17 -16.16 -4.92
N PRO A 139 2.14 -15.38 -4.41
CA PRO A 139 2.22 -15.04 -2.99
C PRO A 139 1.05 -14.15 -2.59
N GLY A 140 0.86 -13.97 -1.28
CA GLY A 140 -0.20 -13.10 -0.75
C GLY A 140 0.25 -11.69 -0.41
N ASN A 141 1.54 -11.37 -0.44
CA ASN A 141 2.06 -10.09 0.04
C ASN A 141 2.95 -9.44 -1.01
N TYR A 142 2.64 -8.21 -1.40
CA TYR A 142 3.28 -7.49 -2.50
C TYR A 142 3.77 -6.12 -2.06
N LEU A 143 5.05 -5.82 -2.34
CA LEU A 143 5.65 -4.50 -2.18
C LEU A 143 5.57 -3.74 -3.50
N LEU A 144 5.15 -2.48 -3.43
CA LEU A 144 5.13 -1.54 -4.54
C LEU A 144 5.79 -0.22 -4.10
N SER A 145 6.22 0.54 -5.08
CA SER A 145 6.69 1.91 -4.88
C SER A 145 5.69 2.93 -5.42
N ASP A 146 5.80 4.18 -4.96
CA ASP A 146 5.03 5.30 -5.49
C ASP A 146 5.50 5.70 -6.91
N HIS A 147 5.79 6.97 -7.16
CA HIS A 147 6.31 7.47 -8.43
C HIS A 147 7.84 7.41 -8.53
N LEU A 148 8.51 6.93 -7.50
CA LEU A 148 9.96 6.73 -7.45
C LEU A 148 10.28 5.24 -7.34
N ASN A 149 11.40 4.82 -7.89
CA ASN A 149 11.89 3.45 -7.72
C ASN A 149 12.47 3.26 -6.31
N LEU A 150 12.60 2.00 -5.88
CA LEU A 150 13.30 1.68 -4.64
C LEU A 150 14.75 2.17 -4.70
N THR A 151 15.21 2.77 -3.62
CA THR A 151 16.60 3.17 -3.44
C THR A 151 17.49 1.96 -3.14
N GLU A 152 18.82 2.12 -3.29
CA GLU A 152 19.77 1.06 -2.91
C GLU A 152 19.68 0.69 -1.42
N GLU A 153 19.40 1.66 -0.56
CA GLU A 153 19.20 1.46 0.88
C GLU A 153 17.97 0.59 1.15
N GLU A 154 16.86 0.87 0.49
CA GLU A 154 15.62 0.10 0.62
C GLU A 154 15.78 -1.32 0.10
N ILE A 155 16.49 -1.50 -1.03
CA ILE A 155 16.84 -2.82 -1.55
C ILE A 155 17.72 -3.60 -0.57
N LYS A 156 18.70 -2.94 0.06
CA LYS A 156 19.52 -3.56 1.10
C LYS A 156 18.71 -3.92 2.34
N GLU A 157 17.75 -3.11 2.71
CA GLU A 157 16.89 -3.33 3.88
C GLU A 157 15.94 -4.52 3.68
N THR A 158 15.40 -4.69 2.48
CA THR A 158 14.50 -5.80 2.14
C THR A 158 15.24 -7.10 1.79
N GLY A 159 16.51 -7.01 1.37
CA GLY A 159 17.25 -8.11 0.76
C GLY A 159 16.76 -8.41 -0.67
N GLU A 160 17.28 -9.50 -1.26
CA GLU A 160 16.80 -9.96 -2.56
C GLU A 160 15.38 -10.51 -2.46
N LEU A 161 14.45 -9.84 -3.13
CA LEU A 161 13.05 -10.26 -3.18
C LEU A 161 12.75 -10.98 -4.49
N PRO A 162 11.88 -12.00 -4.48
CA PRO A 162 11.25 -12.47 -5.70
C PRO A 162 10.49 -11.33 -6.36
N VAL A 163 10.63 -11.19 -7.68
CA VAL A 163 10.01 -10.11 -8.44
C VAL A 163 8.93 -10.67 -9.35
N TYR A 164 7.75 -10.07 -9.29
CA TYR A 164 6.61 -10.41 -10.13
C TYR A 164 6.17 -9.20 -10.94
N SER A 165 5.60 -9.46 -12.13
CA SER A 165 5.12 -8.43 -13.05
C SER A 165 3.66 -8.66 -13.42
N VAL A 166 2.90 -7.58 -13.48
CA VAL A 166 1.51 -7.59 -13.98
C VAL A 166 1.43 -7.29 -15.47
N GLY A 167 2.55 -7.02 -16.13
CA GLY A 167 2.62 -6.73 -17.55
C GLY A 167 3.96 -6.11 -17.97
N PRO A 168 4.20 -5.95 -19.27
CA PRO A 168 5.50 -5.59 -19.83
C PRO A 168 5.84 -4.09 -19.72
N LYS A 169 5.01 -3.31 -19.08
CA LYS A 169 5.21 -1.85 -18.93
C LYS A 169 5.00 -1.45 -17.47
N ALA A 170 5.80 -0.49 -17.02
CA ALA A 170 5.60 0.16 -15.73
C ALA A 170 4.21 0.82 -15.68
N LEU A 171 3.42 0.42 -14.70
CA LEU A 171 2.11 1.00 -14.41
C LEU A 171 2.19 1.88 -13.16
N HIS A 172 1.27 2.83 -13.04
CA HIS A 172 1.03 3.45 -11.74
C HIS A 172 0.66 2.39 -10.71
N ALA A 173 1.07 2.57 -9.45
CA ALA A 173 0.89 1.56 -8.40
C ALA A 173 -0.58 1.13 -8.21
N ASP A 174 -1.53 2.07 -8.28
CA ASP A 174 -2.97 1.78 -8.20
C ASP A 174 -3.45 0.93 -9.38
N HIS A 175 -2.95 1.18 -10.59
CA HIS A 175 -3.26 0.35 -11.76
C HIS A 175 -2.65 -1.05 -11.63
N ALA A 176 -1.42 -1.17 -11.15
CA ALA A 176 -0.77 -2.46 -10.90
C ALA A 176 -1.55 -3.30 -9.87
N ILE A 177 -2.02 -2.68 -8.79
CA ILE A 177 -2.90 -3.30 -7.79
C ILE A 177 -4.18 -3.82 -8.45
N THR A 178 -4.82 -3.02 -9.31
CA THR A 178 -6.04 -3.43 -10.03
C THR A 178 -5.82 -4.68 -10.87
N VAL A 179 -4.75 -4.70 -11.68
CA VAL A 179 -4.45 -5.83 -12.57
C VAL A 179 -4.13 -7.08 -11.76
N LEU A 180 -3.33 -6.94 -10.70
CA LEU A 180 -3.00 -8.07 -9.83
C LEU A 180 -4.23 -8.63 -9.11
N LEU A 181 -5.06 -7.77 -8.53
CA LEU A 181 -6.29 -8.21 -7.86
C LEU A 181 -7.25 -8.91 -8.83
N ASN A 182 -7.35 -8.43 -10.07
CA ASN A 182 -8.14 -9.10 -11.10
C ASN A 182 -7.60 -10.50 -11.40
N GLU A 183 -6.28 -10.67 -11.50
CA GLU A 183 -5.66 -11.98 -11.73
C GLU A 183 -5.88 -12.92 -10.52
N LEU A 184 -5.76 -12.41 -9.30
CA LEU A 184 -6.03 -13.18 -8.09
C LEU A 184 -7.49 -13.63 -8.01
N ASP A 185 -8.45 -12.75 -8.34
CA ASP A 185 -9.88 -13.07 -8.40
C ASP A 185 -10.15 -14.16 -9.44
N ARG A 186 -9.57 -14.03 -10.64
CA ARG A 186 -9.70 -15.02 -11.72
C ARG A 186 -9.21 -16.40 -11.32
N ARG A 187 -8.09 -16.46 -10.59
CA ARG A 187 -7.55 -17.71 -10.04
C ARG A 187 -8.45 -18.31 -8.97
N ALA A 188 -8.95 -17.48 -8.06
CA ALA A 188 -9.83 -17.94 -6.99
C ALA A 188 -11.14 -18.53 -7.53
N GLU A 189 -11.67 -17.96 -8.63
CA GLU A 189 -12.92 -18.39 -9.29
C GLU A 189 -12.71 -19.45 -10.38
N GLY A 190 -11.48 -19.93 -10.59
CA GLY A 190 -11.17 -20.94 -11.60
C GLY A 190 -11.30 -20.46 -13.06
N TRP A 191 -11.16 -19.15 -13.30
CA TRP A 191 -11.23 -18.54 -14.66
C TRP A 191 -9.92 -18.64 -15.42
N ILE A 192 -8.98 -19.44 -14.98
CA ILE A 192 -7.69 -19.65 -15.64
C ILE A 192 -7.81 -20.86 -16.55
N SER A 193 -7.45 -20.66 -17.78
CA SER A 193 -7.25 -21.71 -18.79
C SER A 193 -5.83 -22.26 -18.72
#